data_626897e3b8895409a82c309a2151a6a8
#
_entry.id   626897e3b8895409a82c309a2151a6a8
#
_cell.length_a   1.000
_cell.length_b   1.000
_cell.length_c   1.000
_cell.angle_alpha   90.00
_cell.angle_beta   90.00
_cell.angle_gamma   90.00
#
_symmetry.space_group_name_H-M   'P 1'
#
loop_
_entity.id
_entity.type
_entity.pdbx_description
1 polymer ?
#
loop_
_entity_poly.entity_id
_entity_poly.type
_entity_poly.pdbx_seq_one_letter_code
_entity_poly.pdbx_strand_id
1 'polypeptide(L)'
;MTFKEFLLMHLQVFCVLVTLIYAASLIVGLIAVPDQSIRYYQLVGPFIIAALCMLPACITYFKKEPTLKQYIIRHIIQFVMIEGIVLWMIDPPAGSNKALFYVAIGVIVLVIYALTKLTIWLQKYMQSKKLTEQLKMLQQGESD
;
A
#
# COMPACT_ATOMS: atom_id res chain seq x y z
N MET A 1 13.08 -16.04 -4.05
CA MET A 1 13.05 -14.90 -3.11
C MET A 1 13.33 -15.42 -1.71
N THR A 2 14.36 -14.91 -1.05
CA THR A 2 14.68 -15.28 0.33
C THR A 2 13.68 -14.64 1.30
N PHE A 3 13.50 -15.23 2.49
CA PHE A 3 12.61 -14.67 3.52
C PHE A 3 13.02 -13.24 3.92
N LYS A 4 14.33 -12.97 3.96
CA LYS A 4 14.87 -11.63 4.24
C LYS A 4 14.47 -10.60 3.19
N GLU A 5 14.58 -10.94 1.90
CA GLU A 5 14.16 -10.09 0.79
C GLU A 5 12.64 -9.82 0.82
N PHE A 6 11.86 -10.86 1.15
CA PHE A 6 10.42 -10.74 1.33
C PHE A 6 10.08 -9.77 2.46
N LEU A 7 10.73 -9.90 3.62
CA LEU A 7 10.50 -9.04 4.77
C LEU A 7 10.87 -7.57 4.49
N LEU A 8 12.03 -7.33 3.87
CA LEU A 8 12.46 -5.97 3.51
C LEU A 8 11.50 -5.31 2.52
N MET A 9 11.05 -6.07 1.50
CA MET A 9 10.07 -5.56 0.54
C MET A 9 8.74 -5.20 1.24
N HIS A 10 8.28 -6.03 2.17
CA HIS A 10 7.04 -5.78 2.90
C HIS A 10 7.17 -4.60 3.86
N LEU A 11 8.33 -4.41 4.49
CA LEU A 11 8.60 -3.25 5.32
C LEU A 11 8.54 -1.94 4.51
N GLN A 12 9.11 -1.94 3.29
CA GLN A 12 9.01 -0.79 2.39
C GLN A 12 7.55 -0.50 2.00
N VAL A 13 6.79 -1.55 1.64
CA VAL A 13 5.36 -1.42 1.33
C VAL A 13 4.59 -0.87 2.53
N PHE A 14 4.89 -1.33 3.73
CA PHE A 14 4.28 -0.84 4.96
C PHE A 14 4.53 0.65 5.17
N CYS A 15 5.79 1.11 5.05
CA CYS A 15 6.11 2.53 5.18
C CYS A 15 5.37 3.41 4.17
N VAL A 16 5.30 2.97 2.90
CA VAL A 16 4.55 3.67 1.85
C VAL A 16 3.06 3.72 2.18
N LEU A 17 2.50 2.61 2.62
CA LEU A 17 1.08 2.50 2.96
C LEU A 17 0.72 3.41 4.14
N VAL A 18 1.51 3.39 5.21
CA VAL A 18 1.34 4.28 6.38
C VAL A 18 1.35 5.74 5.94
N THR A 19 2.34 6.14 5.15
CA THR A 19 2.47 7.51 4.66
C THR A 19 1.26 7.95 3.84
N LEU A 20 0.76 7.10 2.94
CA LEU A 20 -0.41 7.39 2.10
C LEU A 20 -1.70 7.47 2.92
N ILE A 21 -1.88 6.58 3.91
CA ILE A 21 -3.04 6.62 4.81
C ILE A 21 -3.02 7.91 5.65
N TYR A 22 -1.84 8.31 6.18
CA TYR A 22 -1.72 9.59 6.89
C TYR A 22 -2.04 10.78 5.99
N ALA A 23 -1.50 10.82 4.78
CA ALA A 23 -1.77 11.89 3.83
C ALA A 23 -3.26 11.97 3.50
N ALA A 24 -3.90 10.85 3.20
CA ALA A 24 -5.34 10.78 2.95
C ALA A 24 -6.16 11.23 4.18
N SER A 25 -5.80 10.78 5.38
CA SER A 25 -6.48 11.15 6.63
C SER A 25 -6.36 12.65 6.93
N LEU A 26 -5.20 13.26 6.66
CA LEU A 26 -4.99 14.70 6.81
C LEU A 26 -5.83 15.49 5.81
N ILE A 27 -5.85 15.09 4.54
CA ILE A 27 -6.65 15.77 3.50
C ILE A 27 -8.13 15.69 3.84
N VAL A 28 -8.63 14.51 4.18
CA VAL A 28 -10.03 14.32 4.55
C VAL A 28 -10.36 15.08 5.83
N GLY A 29 -9.49 15.06 6.84
CA GLY A 29 -9.69 15.80 8.09
C GLY A 29 -9.77 17.31 7.87
N LEU A 30 -8.87 17.89 7.08
CA LEU A 30 -8.86 19.31 6.75
C LEU A 30 -10.13 19.77 5.99
N ILE A 31 -10.68 18.89 5.14
CA ILE A 31 -11.88 19.22 4.34
C ILE A 31 -13.16 19.00 5.14
N ALA A 32 -13.25 17.86 5.86
CA ALA A 32 -14.49 17.45 6.51
C ALA A 32 -14.70 18.06 7.90
N VAL A 33 -13.61 18.30 8.67
CA VAL A 33 -13.69 18.73 10.08
C VAL A 33 -12.51 19.66 10.43
N PRO A 34 -12.42 20.89 9.85
CA PRO A 34 -11.26 21.76 9.99
C PRO A 34 -11.01 22.23 11.43
N ASP A 35 -12.04 22.31 12.28
CA ASP A 35 -11.95 22.82 13.65
C ASP A 35 -11.73 21.73 14.72
N GLN A 36 -11.61 20.48 14.32
CA GLN A 36 -11.47 19.38 15.27
C GLN A 36 -10.00 19.15 15.67
N SER A 37 -9.69 19.22 16.95
CA SER A 37 -8.37 18.88 17.47
C SER A 37 -8.10 17.38 17.31
N ILE A 38 -6.97 17.05 16.71
CA ILE A 38 -6.52 15.65 16.54
C ILE A 38 -6.08 15.12 17.92
N ARG A 39 -6.69 14.05 18.39
CA ARG A 39 -6.28 13.38 19.63
C ARG A 39 -5.15 12.39 19.34
N TYR A 40 -4.22 12.23 20.28
CA TYR A 40 -3.05 11.35 20.12
C TYR A 40 -3.38 9.91 19.72
N TYR A 41 -4.49 9.33 20.20
CA TYR A 41 -4.87 7.97 19.82
C TYR A 41 -5.29 7.86 18.33
N GLN A 42 -5.74 8.94 17.71
CA GLN A 42 -6.09 8.96 16.28
C GLN A 42 -4.85 8.88 15.40
N LEU A 43 -3.67 9.26 15.92
CA LEU A 43 -2.40 9.11 15.21
C LEU A 43 -1.96 7.64 15.12
N VAL A 44 -2.43 6.77 16.01
CA VAL A 44 -2.09 5.34 16.00
C VAL A 44 -2.94 4.57 14.98
N GLY A 45 -4.16 5.05 14.67
CA GLY A 45 -5.09 4.40 13.75
C GLY A 45 -4.49 4.01 12.41
N PRO A 46 -3.84 4.91 11.68
CA PRO A 46 -3.20 4.60 10.39
C PRO A 46 -2.16 3.48 10.45
N PHE A 47 -1.39 3.38 11.54
CA PHE A 47 -0.45 2.27 11.74
C PHE A 47 -1.15 0.92 11.89
N ILE A 48 -2.23 0.89 12.67
CA ILE A 48 -3.02 -0.33 12.89
C ILE A 48 -3.66 -0.76 11.58
N ILE A 49 -4.28 0.16 10.85
CA ILE A 49 -4.90 -0.10 9.55
C ILE A 49 -3.85 -0.62 8.56
N ALA A 50 -2.70 0.04 8.45
CA ALA A 50 -1.62 -0.40 7.57
C ALA A 50 -1.11 -1.80 7.93
N ALA A 51 -0.93 -2.10 9.22
CA ALA A 51 -0.50 -3.42 9.68
C ALA A 51 -1.53 -4.50 9.32
N LEU A 52 -2.82 -4.25 9.54
CA LEU A 52 -3.90 -5.18 9.17
C LEU A 52 -3.99 -5.38 7.65
N CYS A 53 -3.83 -4.31 6.86
CA CYS A 53 -3.80 -4.39 5.40
C CYS A 53 -2.58 -5.16 4.84
N MET A 54 -1.53 -5.36 5.65
CA MET A 54 -0.38 -6.20 5.26
C MET A 54 -0.63 -7.70 5.48
N LEU A 55 -1.56 -8.11 6.35
CA LEU A 55 -1.84 -9.52 6.62
C LEU A 55 -2.19 -10.33 5.36
N PRO A 56 -3.07 -9.84 4.45
CA PRO A 56 -3.37 -10.55 3.20
C PRO A 56 -2.14 -10.73 2.30
N ALA A 57 -1.17 -9.81 2.34
CA ALA A 57 0.06 -9.93 1.58
C ALA A 57 0.97 -11.05 2.13
N CYS A 58 1.00 -11.25 3.45
CA CYS A 58 1.76 -12.33 4.08
C CYS A 58 1.22 -13.72 3.71
N ILE A 59 -0.10 -13.87 3.63
CA ILE A 59 -0.76 -15.13 3.25
C ILE A 59 -0.43 -15.51 1.80
N THR A 60 -0.11 -14.53 0.97
CA THR A 60 0.19 -14.72 -0.45
C THR A 60 1.68 -14.95 -0.77
N TYR A 61 2.49 -15.31 0.22
CA TYR A 61 3.90 -15.64 0.00
C TYR A 61 4.06 -16.99 -0.73
N PHE A 62 4.74 -16.98 -1.88
CA PHE A 62 5.09 -18.19 -2.64
C PHE A 62 6.57 -18.24 -2.94
N LYS A 63 7.15 -19.44 -2.85
CA LYS A 63 8.56 -19.69 -3.19
C LYS A 63 8.83 -19.63 -4.72
N LYS A 64 7.81 -19.88 -5.54
CA LYS A 64 7.93 -19.90 -7.03
C LYS A 64 7.25 -18.65 -7.62
N GLU A 65 7.76 -18.18 -8.74
CA GLU A 65 7.14 -17.09 -9.49
C GLU A 65 5.73 -17.48 -9.95
N PRO A 66 4.70 -16.65 -9.62
CA PRO A 66 3.33 -16.96 -9.98
C PRO A 66 3.09 -16.72 -11.48
N THR A 67 2.24 -17.51 -12.10
CA THR A 67 1.74 -17.24 -13.45
C THR A 67 0.94 -15.93 -13.47
N LEU A 68 0.80 -15.30 -14.66
CA LEU A 68 0.06 -14.03 -14.79
C LEU A 68 -1.37 -14.12 -14.21
N LYS A 69 -2.06 -15.24 -14.47
CA LYS A 69 -3.42 -15.48 -13.91
C LYS A 69 -3.42 -15.53 -12.39
N GLN A 70 -2.47 -16.26 -11.80
CA GLN A 70 -2.33 -16.35 -10.35
C GLN A 70 -1.99 -14.98 -9.73
N TYR A 71 -1.16 -14.19 -10.41
CA TYR A 71 -0.82 -12.84 -9.99
C TYR A 71 -2.06 -11.93 -9.92
N ILE A 72 -2.88 -11.91 -10.98
CA ILE A 72 -4.11 -11.10 -11.05
C ILE A 72 -5.11 -11.53 -9.97
N ILE A 73 -5.42 -12.82 -9.89
CA ILE A 73 -6.37 -13.36 -8.90
C ILE A 73 -5.94 -12.98 -7.48
N ARG A 74 -4.66 -13.10 -7.18
CA ARG A 74 -4.05 -12.72 -5.92
C ARG A 74 -4.29 -11.27 -5.55
N HIS A 75 -4.07 -10.36 -6.50
CA HIS A 75 -4.29 -8.94 -6.26
C HIS A 75 -5.76 -8.59 -6.06
N ILE A 76 -6.65 -9.27 -6.76
CA ILE A 76 -8.11 -9.12 -6.55
C ILE A 76 -8.49 -9.59 -5.14
N ILE A 77 -8.05 -10.77 -4.73
CA ILE A 77 -8.33 -11.30 -3.39
C ILE A 77 -7.75 -10.37 -2.31
N GLN A 78 -6.49 -9.94 -2.48
CA GLN A 78 -5.84 -9.02 -1.56
C GLN A 78 -6.62 -7.70 -1.44
N PHE A 79 -7.06 -7.13 -2.56
CA PHE A 79 -7.84 -5.90 -2.58
C PHE A 79 -9.18 -6.07 -1.85
N VAL A 80 -9.93 -7.13 -2.15
CA VAL A 80 -11.22 -7.42 -1.48
C VAL A 80 -11.05 -7.61 0.03
N MET A 81 -9.98 -8.28 0.46
CA MET A 81 -9.69 -8.45 1.90
C MET A 81 -9.36 -7.11 2.57
N ILE A 82 -8.54 -6.27 1.92
CA ILE A 82 -8.21 -4.93 2.43
C ILE A 82 -9.47 -4.08 2.56
N GLU A 83 -10.29 -4.05 1.52
CA GLU A 83 -11.57 -3.33 1.51
C GLU A 83 -12.46 -3.80 2.66
N GLY A 84 -12.62 -5.12 2.85
CA GLY A 84 -13.40 -5.69 3.94
C GLY A 84 -12.87 -5.29 5.32
N ILE A 85 -11.55 -5.28 5.54
CA ILE A 85 -10.93 -4.85 6.80
C ILE A 85 -11.22 -3.37 7.07
N VAL A 86 -11.03 -2.52 6.06
CA VAL A 86 -11.21 -1.07 6.20
C VAL A 86 -12.68 -0.74 6.47
N LEU A 87 -13.61 -1.32 5.73
CA LEU A 87 -15.04 -1.12 5.93
C LEU A 87 -15.54 -1.65 7.28
N TRP A 88 -14.91 -2.71 7.82
CA TRP A 88 -15.23 -3.23 9.15
C TRP A 88 -14.73 -2.31 10.28
N MET A 89 -13.61 -1.60 10.05
CA MET A 89 -13.00 -0.73 11.07
C MET A 89 -13.59 0.69 11.11
N ILE A 90 -14.25 1.13 10.03
CA ILE A 90 -14.68 2.51 9.90
C ILE A 90 -16.22 2.58 9.96
N ASP A 91 -16.72 3.18 11.03
CA ASP A 91 -18.15 3.46 11.16
C ASP A 91 -18.54 4.80 10.50
N PRO A 92 -19.67 4.84 9.78
CA PRO A 92 -20.16 6.08 9.20
C PRO A 92 -20.58 7.06 10.29
N PRO A 93 -20.27 8.36 10.14
CA PRO A 93 -20.71 9.40 11.07
C PRO A 93 -22.24 9.42 11.22
N ALA A 94 -22.72 9.71 12.43
CA ALA A 94 -24.15 9.83 12.69
C ALA A 94 -24.79 10.88 11.78
N GLY A 95 -25.88 10.50 11.09
CA GLY A 95 -26.60 11.39 10.16
C GLY A 95 -26.06 11.40 8.72
N SER A 96 -24.95 10.71 8.42
CA SER A 96 -24.46 10.58 7.05
C SER A 96 -25.21 9.51 6.24
N ASN A 97 -25.27 9.70 4.91
CA ASN A 97 -25.74 8.65 4.01
C ASN A 97 -24.72 7.51 3.99
N LYS A 98 -25.06 6.38 4.65
CA LYS A 98 -24.19 5.21 4.79
C LYS A 98 -23.68 4.69 3.44
N ALA A 99 -24.54 4.62 2.43
CA ALA A 99 -24.16 4.12 1.12
C ALA A 99 -23.11 5.02 0.46
N LEU A 100 -23.33 6.33 0.47
CA LEU A 100 -22.38 7.30 -0.09
C LEU A 100 -21.04 7.27 0.67
N PHE A 101 -21.09 7.14 2.01
CA PHE A 101 -19.89 7.05 2.83
C PHE A 101 -19.04 5.82 2.48
N TYR A 102 -19.66 4.63 2.38
CA TYR A 102 -18.92 3.42 2.03
C TYR A 102 -18.35 3.45 0.60
N VAL A 103 -19.09 4.03 -0.35
CA VAL A 103 -18.57 4.25 -1.72
C VAL A 103 -17.37 5.19 -1.70
N ALA A 104 -17.43 6.28 -0.96
CA ALA A 104 -16.30 7.21 -0.85
C ALA A 104 -15.06 6.56 -0.23
N ILE A 105 -15.23 5.77 0.85
CA ILE A 105 -14.14 5.01 1.46
C ILE A 105 -13.56 4.01 0.46
N GLY A 106 -14.40 3.26 -0.27
CA GLY A 106 -13.95 2.31 -1.27
C GLY A 106 -13.11 2.95 -2.38
N VAL A 107 -13.51 4.13 -2.85
CA VAL A 107 -12.71 4.90 -3.82
C VAL A 107 -11.37 5.34 -3.22
N ILE A 108 -11.33 5.81 -1.98
CA ILE A 108 -10.09 6.19 -1.29
C ILE A 108 -9.14 4.99 -1.16
N VAL A 109 -9.66 3.84 -0.72
CA VAL A 109 -8.87 2.60 -0.61
C VAL A 109 -8.31 2.18 -1.96
N LEU A 110 -9.09 2.25 -3.03
CA LEU A 110 -8.66 1.93 -4.39
C LEU A 110 -7.53 2.87 -4.85
N VAL A 111 -7.65 4.17 -4.61
CA VAL A 111 -6.62 5.15 -4.95
C VAL A 111 -5.33 4.88 -4.17
N ILE A 112 -5.41 4.65 -2.85
CA ILE A 112 -4.24 4.33 -2.01
C ILE A 112 -3.57 3.04 -2.51
N TYR A 113 -4.37 2.01 -2.83
CA TYR A 113 -3.86 0.75 -3.37
C TYR A 113 -3.12 0.94 -4.69
N ALA A 114 -3.70 1.69 -5.63
CA ALA A 114 -3.11 2.01 -6.91
C ALA A 114 -1.79 2.79 -6.75
N LEU A 115 -1.77 3.83 -5.90
CA LEU A 115 -0.57 4.63 -5.63
C LEU A 115 0.53 3.79 -4.96
N THR A 116 0.18 2.90 -4.04
CA THR A 116 1.14 1.98 -3.41
C THR A 116 1.78 1.07 -4.46
N LYS A 117 0.99 0.49 -5.37
CA LYS A 117 1.51 -0.35 -6.46
C LYS A 117 2.38 0.43 -7.44
N LEU A 118 1.98 1.64 -7.80
CA LEU A 118 2.75 2.53 -8.67
C LEU A 118 4.11 2.87 -8.04
N THR A 119 4.14 3.22 -6.76
CA THR A 119 5.38 3.55 -6.04
C THR A 119 6.34 2.37 -6.02
N ILE A 120 5.86 1.16 -5.73
CA ILE A 120 6.68 -0.06 -5.74
C ILE A 120 7.21 -0.36 -7.14
N TRP A 121 6.38 -0.18 -8.16
CA TRP A 121 6.78 -0.37 -9.56
C TRP A 121 7.87 0.61 -9.95
N LEU A 122 7.72 1.91 -9.63
CA LEU A 122 8.71 2.95 -9.89
C LEU A 122 10.05 2.67 -9.19
N GLN A 123 10.02 2.23 -7.93
CA GLN A 123 11.23 1.84 -7.20
C GLN A 123 11.96 0.69 -7.89
N LYS A 124 11.24 -0.36 -8.28
CA LYS A 124 11.82 -1.49 -9.02
C LYS A 124 12.40 -1.08 -10.37
N TYR A 125 11.71 -0.21 -11.09
CA TYR A 125 12.17 0.32 -12.36
C TYR A 125 13.46 1.11 -12.20
N MET A 126 13.55 2.00 -11.21
CA MET A 126 14.76 2.77 -10.92
C MET A 126 15.94 1.89 -10.49
N GLN A 127 15.68 0.84 -9.69
CA GLN A 127 16.71 -0.13 -9.29
C GLN A 127 17.24 -0.91 -10.49
N SER A 128 16.38 -1.39 -11.38
CA SER A 128 16.79 -2.11 -12.58
C SER A 128 17.62 -1.25 -13.53
N LYS A 129 17.27 0.04 -13.66
CA LYS A 129 18.04 0.99 -14.47
C LYS A 129 19.45 1.20 -13.90
N LYS A 130 19.57 1.41 -12.58
CA LYS A 130 20.89 1.55 -11.92
C LYS A 130 21.77 0.32 -12.10
N LEU A 131 21.20 -0.88 -11.96
CA LEU A 131 21.94 -2.12 -12.18
C LEU A 131 22.43 -2.27 -13.63
N THR A 132 21.60 -1.89 -14.60
CA THR A 132 21.96 -1.91 -16.02
C THR A 132 23.10 -0.92 -16.33
N GLU A 133 23.08 0.27 -15.72
CA GLU A 133 24.14 1.28 -15.86
C GLU A 133 25.45 0.78 -15.23
N GLN A 134 25.40 0.18 -14.06
CA GLN A 134 26.58 -0.41 -13.40
C GLN A 134 27.20 -1.55 -14.22
N LEU A 135 26.38 -2.44 -14.79
CA LEU A 135 26.84 -3.50 -15.67
C LEU A 135 27.53 -2.96 -16.93
N LYS A 136 26.99 -1.88 -17.54
CA LYS A 136 27.63 -1.24 -18.70
C LYS A 136 28.99 -0.64 -18.33
N MET A 137 29.12 0.01 -17.17
CA MET A 137 30.40 0.56 -16.72
C MET A 137 31.45 -0.53 -16.48
N LEU A 138 31.04 -1.68 -15.89
CA LEU A 138 31.95 -2.82 -15.70
C LEU A 138 32.42 -3.42 -17.05
N GLN A 139 31.52 -3.56 -18.01
CA GLN A 139 31.87 -4.05 -19.35
C GLN A 139 32.80 -3.09 -20.13
N GLN A 140 32.70 -1.80 -19.92
CA GLN A 140 33.59 -0.81 -20.54
C GLN A 140 34.96 -0.75 -19.87
N GLY A 141 35.03 -0.99 -18.54
CA GLY A 141 36.31 -1.02 -17.81
C GLY A 141 37.11 -2.32 -17.99
N GLU A 142 36.52 -3.38 -18.53
CA GLU A 142 37.20 -4.64 -18.85
C GLU A 142 37.80 -4.68 -20.28
N SER A 143 37.50 -3.64 -21.09
CA SER A 143 37.96 -3.53 -22.48
C SER A 143 39.18 -2.61 -22.68
N ASP A 144 39.70 -2.02 -21.60
CA ASP A 144 40.97 -1.27 -21.53
C ASP A 144 42.05 -2.09 -20.81
#